data_0e28c2f5fb9658ee539e538b40f63919
#
_entry.id   0e28c2f5fb9658ee539e538b40f63919
#
_cell.length_a   1.000
_cell.length_b   1.000
_cell.length_c   1.000
_cell.angle_alpha   90.00
_cell.angle_beta   90.00
_cell.angle_gamma   90.00
#
_symmetry.space_group_name_H-M   'P 1'
#
loop_
_entity.id
_entity.type
_entity.pdbx_description
1 polymer ?
#
loop_
_entity_poly.entity_id
_entity_poly.type
_entity_poly.pdbx_seq_one_letter_code
_entity_poly.pdbx_strand_id
1 'polypeptide(L)'
;MIKLYLVRHGETMDNAAQIMQGQTPGRLNDVGIQQAEEVARKMASAHIDVFVSSDLYRSMQTCAIIARPHLEAEMHLKGTADASAFLTEDDILQRIETTSLIRERDWGDFTGKFIPSLPKDPKDWPDNVETLERMKSRAQNFLTWLKVAYPDKTILAVGHGIINKAIQSVYYKRQMNQIEKMANAEVRVLIL
;
A
#
# COMPACT_ATOMS: atom_id res chain seq x y z
N MET A 1 19.01 -4.35 -9.85
CA MET A 1 18.44 -4.96 -8.60
C MET A 1 17.53 -3.92 -7.95
N ILE A 2 16.25 -4.23 -7.73
CA ILE A 2 15.28 -3.30 -7.12
C ILE A 2 15.20 -3.56 -5.62
N LYS A 3 15.25 -2.51 -4.81
CA LYS A 3 14.91 -2.57 -3.39
C LYS A 3 13.47 -2.07 -3.21
N LEU A 4 12.56 -2.94 -2.80
CA LEU A 4 11.17 -2.62 -2.58
C LEU A 4 10.86 -2.56 -1.08
N TYR A 5 10.47 -1.40 -0.59
CA TYR A 5 9.81 -1.22 0.69
C TYR A 5 8.31 -1.40 0.48
N LEU A 6 7.79 -2.56 0.86
CA LEU A 6 6.37 -2.87 0.78
C LEU A 6 5.70 -2.46 2.09
N VAL A 7 4.73 -1.57 2.00
CA VAL A 7 4.03 -0.98 3.16
C VAL A 7 2.55 -1.32 3.10
N ARG A 8 1.94 -1.66 4.22
CA ARG A 8 0.48 -1.70 4.35
C ARG A 8 -0.01 -0.33 4.80
N HIS A 9 -1.13 0.17 4.25
CA HIS A 9 -1.74 1.42 4.66
C HIS A 9 -2.00 1.49 6.17
N GLY A 10 -2.06 2.69 6.74
CA GLY A 10 -2.39 2.95 8.13
C GLY A 10 -3.84 2.54 8.48
N GLU A 11 -4.16 2.53 9.76
CA GLU A 11 -5.50 2.17 10.24
C GLU A 11 -6.56 3.13 9.69
N THR A 12 -7.73 2.58 9.33
CA THR A 12 -8.90 3.33 8.87
C THR A 12 -10.05 3.21 9.88
N MET A 13 -11.06 4.07 9.77
CA MET A 13 -12.31 3.95 10.55
C MET A 13 -12.93 2.56 10.39
N ASP A 14 -12.96 2.04 9.16
CA ASP A 14 -13.53 0.72 8.87
C ASP A 14 -12.67 -0.42 9.46
N ASN A 15 -11.34 -0.28 9.52
CA ASN A 15 -10.51 -1.27 10.22
C ASN A 15 -10.86 -1.32 11.70
N ALA A 16 -10.98 -0.17 12.36
CA ALA A 16 -11.36 -0.08 13.77
C ALA A 16 -12.77 -0.64 14.03
N ALA A 17 -13.70 -0.37 13.11
CA ALA A 17 -15.09 -0.86 13.17
C ALA A 17 -15.24 -2.32 12.70
N GLN A 18 -14.18 -2.97 12.23
CA GLN A 18 -14.22 -4.32 11.65
C GLN A 18 -15.17 -4.44 10.45
N ILE A 19 -15.21 -3.41 9.61
CA ILE A 19 -15.99 -3.40 8.37
C ILE A 19 -15.10 -3.84 7.19
N MET A 20 -15.65 -4.70 6.33
CA MET A 20 -14.97 -5.19 5.13
C MET A 20 -14.88 -4.07 4.10
N GLN A 21 -13.70 -3.49 3.92
CA GLN A 21 -13.52 -2.34 3.01
C GLN A 21 -13.45 -2.74 1.55
N GLY A 22 -12.80 -3.88 1.25
CA GLY A 22 -12.56 -4.27 -0.13
C GLY A 22 -11.90 -3.16 -0.94
N GLN A 23 -12.49 -2.83 -2.08
CA GLN A 23 -11.98 -1.80 -2.99
C GLN A 23 -12.66 -0.42 -2.82
N THR A 24 -13.28 -0.15 -1.67
CA THR A 24 -13.72 1.21 -1.35
C THR A 24 -12.51 2.13 -1.11
N PRO A 25 -12.62 3.45 -1.35
CA PRO A 25 -11.49 4.38 -1.17
C PRO A 25 -10.94 4.35 0.26
N GLY A 26 -11.79 4.44 1.26
CA GLY A 26 -11.44 4.51 2.68
C GLY A 26 -10.63 5.77 3.03
N ARG A 27 -10.51 6.04 4.33
CA ARG A 27 -9.67 7.12 4.87
C ARG A 27 -9.00 6.65 6.14
N LEU A 28 -7.79 7.14 6.39
CA LEU A 28 -7.11 6.92 7.66
C LEU A 28 -7.90 7.58 8.80
N ASN A 29 -7.93 6.92 9.96
CA ASN A 29 -8.28 7.56 11.21
C ASN A 29 -7.04 8.21 11.85
N ASP A 30 -7.18 8.85 12.99
CA ASP A 30 -6.07 9.55 13.68
C ASP A 30 -4.92 8.60 14.02
N VAL A 31 -5.23 7.35 14.39
CA VAL A 31 -4.23 6.30 14.64
C VAL A 31 -3.46 5.97 13.36
N GLY A 32 -4.16 5.81 12.23
CA GLY A 32 -3.53 5.53 10.95
C GLY A 32 -2.65 6.67 10.44
N ILE A 33 -3.03 7.92 10.69
CA ILE A 33 -2.19 9.09 10.39
C ILE A 33 -0.91 9.04 11.21
N GLN A 34 -1.01 8.83 12.53
CA GLN A 34 0.16 8.71 13.42
C GLN A 34 1.07 7.55 13.03
N GLN A 35 0.50 6.39 12.64
CA GLN A 35 1.25 5.25 12.14
C GLN A 35 2.04 5.61 10.87
N ALA A 36 1.42 6.30 9.91
CA ALA A 36 2.07 6.73 8.68
C ALA A 36 3.18 7.76 8.95
N GLU A 37 2.96 8.71 9.87
CA GLU A 37 3.98 9.68 10.30
C GLU A 37 5.17 9.00 11.00
N GLU A 38 4.93 7.96 11.77
CA GLU A 38 6.00 7.18 12.40
C GLU A 38 6.85 6.47 11.34
N VAL A 39 6.23 5.89 10.30
CA VAL A 39 6.96 5.33 9.16
C VAL A 39 7.75 6.42 8.45
N ALA A 40 7.17 7.59 8.19
CA ALA A 40 7.87 8.72 7.59
C ALA A 40 9.14 9.09 8.36
N ARG A 41 9.05 9.18 9.69
CA ARG A 41 10.21 9.45 10.55
C ARG A 41 11.28 8.36 10.46
N LYS A 42 10.88 7.09 10.53
CA LYS A 42 11.80 5.94 10.43
C LYS A 42 12.49 5.83 9.07
N MET A 43 11.81 6.26 8.02
CA MET A 43 12.29 6.19 6.64
C MET A 43 12.98 7.47 6.16
N ALA A 44 13.02 8.55 6.96
CA ALA A 44 13.51 9.87 6.56
C ALA A 44 14.96 9.88 6.00
N SER A 45 15.81 8.96 6.47
CA SER A 45 17.19 8.80 5.96
C SER A 45 17.33 7.78 4.84
N ALA A 46 16.26 7.05 4.50
CA ALA A 46 16.31 6.07 3.43
C ALA A 46 16.27 6.78 2.06
N HIS A 47 17.13 6.38 1.15
CA HIS A 47 17.00 6.82 -0.23
C HIS A 47 15.84 6.09 -0.90
N ILE A 48 14.89 6.84 -1.46
CA ILE A 48 13.74 6.33 -2.20
C ILE A 48 13.66 7.09 -3.52
N ASP A 49 13.73 6.35 -4.63
CA ASP A 49 13.65 6.93 -5.97
C ASP A 49 12.21 7.14 -6.43
N VAL A 50 11.30 6.21 -6.04
CA VAL A 50 9.92 6.19 -6.53
C VAL A 50 8.96 5.81 -5.42
N PHE A 51 7.88 6.59 -5.32
CA PHE A 51 6.73 6.28 -4.47
C PHE A 51 5.59 5.73 -5.32
N VAL A 52 5.11 4.55 -4.96
CA VAL A 52 4.02 3.84 -5.63
C VAL A 52 2.89 3.60 -4.63
N SER A 53 1.66 3.71 -5.05
CA SER A 53 0.51 3.39 -4.21
C SER A 53 -0.58 2.64 -4.99
N SER A 54 -1.35 1.82 -4.26
CA SER A 54 -2.69 1.51 -4.72
C SER A 54 -3.46 2.82 -4.95
N ASP A 55 -4.32 2.84 -5.95
CA ASP A 55 -5.19 3.98 -6.26
C ASP A 55 -6.40 4.12 -5.31
N LEU A 56 -6.48 3.30 -4.25
CA LEU A 56 -7.46 3.48 -3.17
C LEU A 56 -6.97 4.53 -2.17
N TYR A 57 -7.83 5.49 -1.84
CA TYR A 57 -7.44 6.73 -1.15
C TYR A 57 -6.67 6.50 0.16
N ARG A 58 -7.07 5.53 1.01
CA ARG A 58 -6.34 5.19 2.25
C ARG A 58 -4.86 4.83 2.04
N SER A 59 -4.56 4.18 0.91
CA SER A 59 -3.16 3.87 0.53
C SER A 59 -2.45 5.10 0.01
N MET A 60 -3.11 5.89 -0.84
CA MET A 60 -2.56 7.16 -1.35
C MET A 60 -2.27 8.12 -0.20
N GLN A 61 -3.19 8.27 0.76
CA GLN A 61 -3.01 9.10 1.95
C GLN A 61 -1.82 8.64 2.79
N THR A 62 -1.69 7.32 3.03
CA THR A 62 -0.53 6.76 3.73
C THR A 62 0.77 7.06 2.98
N CYS A 63 0.78 6.82 1.66
CA CYS A 63 1.95 7.06 0.82
C CYS A 63 2.34 8.54 0.81
N ALA A 64 1.37 9.45 0.73
CA ALA A 64 1.61 10.90 0.73
C ALA A 64 2.26 11.37 2.05
N ILE A 65 1.79 10.87 3.19
CA ILE A 65 2.39 11.19 4.49
C ILE A 65 3.85 10.72 4.54
N ILE A 66 4.15 9.51 4.06
CA ILE A 66 5.49 8.95 4.06
C ILE A 66 6.39 9.69 3.06
N ALA A 67 5.88 10.04 1.88
CA ALA A 67 6.64 10.68 0.81
C ALA A 67 6.98 12.15 1.10
N ARG A 68 6.13 12.86 1.85
CA ARG A 68 6.27 14.30 2.10
C ARG A 68 7.68 14.74 2.47
N PRO A 69 8.32 14.22 3.54
CA PRO A 69 9.66 14.69 3.95
C PRO A 69 10.73 14.45 2.89
N HIS A 70 10.61 13.40 2.08
CA HIS A 70 11.55 13.11 0.99
C HIS A 70 11.40 14.10 -0.16
N LEU A 71 10.17 14.39 -0.56
CA LEU A 71 9.85 15.30 -1.67
C LEU A 71 10.17 16.75 -1.30
N GLU A 72 9.92 17.16 -0.07
CA GLU A 72 10.28 18.48 0.44
C GLU A 72 11.81 18.64 0.52
N ALA A 73 12.54 17.63 1.01
CA ALA A 73 14.00 17.64 1.03
C ALA A 73 14.59 17.73 -0.39
N GLU A 74 14.04 17.00 -1.35
CA GLU A 74 14.46 17.08 -2.77
C GLU A 74 14.22 18.48 -3.35
N MET A 75 13.08 19.09 -3.05
CA MET A 75 12.73 20.43 -3.51
C MET A 75 13.73 21.50 -2.97
N HIS A 76 14.10 21.41 -1.70
CA HIS A 76 15.07 22.30 -1.09
C HIS A 76 16.49 22.12 -1.68
N LEU A 77 16.91 20.87 -1.92
CA LEU A 77 18.21 20.59 -2.53
C LEU A 77 18.34 21.14 -3.96
N LYS A 78 17.25 21.13 -4.73
CA LYS A 78 17.22 21.66 -6.10
C LYS A 78 17.11 23.19 -6.16
N GLY A 79 16.93 23.86 -5.02
CA GLY A 79 16.76 25.32 -4.96
C GLY A 79 15.51 25.83 -5.70
N THR A 80 14.51 24.96 -5.89
CA THR A 80 13.28 25.27 -6.62
C THR A 80 12.21 25.95 -5.77
N ALA A 81 12.47 26.11 -4.49
CA ALA A 81 11.54 26.74 -3.56
C ALA A 81 12.25 27.55 -2.48
N ASP A 82 11.57 28.57 -1.96
CA ASP A 82 11.93 29.26 -0.73
C ASP A 82 11.94 28.26 0.43
N ALA A 83 12.83 28.45 1.39
CA ALA A 83 12.97 27.60 2.58
C ALA A 83 11.68 27.48 3.43
N SER A 84 10.67 28.33 3.17
CA SER A 84 9.36 28.30 3.81
C SER A 84 8.27 27.60 2.98
N ALA A 85 8.57 27.14 1.77
CA ALA A 85 7.58 26.50 0.90
C ALA A 85 7.33 25.05 1.31
N PHE A 86 6.08 24.72 1.58
CA PHE A 86 5.60 23.38 1.86
C PHE A 86 4.78 22.85 0.68
N LEU A 87 4.92 21.55 0.37
CA LEU A 87 4.08 20.90 -0.62
C LEU A 87 2.66 20.72 -0.08
N THR A 88 1.68 21.05 -0.90
CA THR A 88 0.28 20.69 -0.61
C THR A 88 0.09 19.17 -0.74
N GLU A 89 -1.01 18.64 -0.22
CA GLU A 89 -1.33 17.22 -0.42
C GLU A 89 -1.45 16.88 -1.91
N ASP A 90 -2.10 17.75 -2.70
CA ASP A 90 -2.25 17.56 -4.14
C ASP A 90 -0.90 17.54 -4.88
N ASP A 91 0.04 18.41 -4.50
CA ASP A 91 1.40 18.41 -5.07
C ASP A 91 2.13 17.08 -4.81
N ILE A 92 1.91 16.50 -3.65
CA ILE A 92 2.52 15.22 -3.26
C ILE A 92 1.83 14.08 -4.02
N LEU A 93 0.49 14.06 -4.07
CA LEU A 93 -0.28 13.02 -4.74
C LEU A 93 0.05 12.95 -6.24
N GLN A 94 0.32 14.08 -6.90
CA GLN A 94 0.76 14.12 -8.31
C GLN A 94 2.15 13.51 -8.55
N ARG A 95 2.95 13.33 -7.51
CA ARG A 95 4.29 12.73 -7.57
C ARG A 95 4.32 11.27 -7.14
N ILE A 96 3.17 10.71 -6.79
CA ILE A 96 3.00 9.29 -6.43
C ILE A 96 2.47 8.55 -7.65
N GLU A 97 3.17 7.53 -8.07
CA GLU A 97 2.69 6.60 -9.10
C GLU A 97 1.58 5.72 -8.54
N THR A 98 0.43 5.70 -9.18
CA THR A 98 -0.71 4.91 -8.72
C THR A 98 -1.00 3.72 -9.62
N THR A 99 -1.43 2.60 -9.04
CA THR A 99 -1.76 1.40 -9.81
C THR A 99 -2.90 0.60 -9.17
N SER A 100 -3.79 0.08 -10.01
CA SER A 100 -4.85 -0.84 -9.59
C SER A 100 -4.34 -2.27 -9.32
N LEU A 101 -3.11 -2.60 -9.73
CA LEU A 101 -2.53 -3.93 -9.54
C LEU A 101 -2.42 -4.33 -8.07
N ILE A 102 -2.24 -3.35 -7.18
CA ILE A 102 -2.10 -3.58 -5.74
C ILE A 102 -3.29 -3.09 -4.92
N ARG A 103 -4.48 -2.91 -5.54
CA ARG A 103 -5.73 -2.77 -4.81
C ARG A 103 -5.95 -3.95 -3.86
N GLU A 104 -6.68 -3.74 -2.78
CA GLU A 104 -7.10 -4.83 -1.89
C GLU A 104 -7.94 -5.86 -2.65
N ARG A 105 -8.12 -7.03 -2.04
CA ARG A 105 -9.03 -8.04 -2.52
C ARG A 105 -10.41 -7.44 -2.75
N ASP A 106 -10.98 -7.68 -3.92
CA ASP A 106 -12.39 -7.41 -4.13
C ASP A 106 -13.20 -8.43 -3.33
N TRP A 107 -13.97 -7.93 -2.37
CA TRP A 107 -14.79 -8.75 -1.50
C TRP A 107 -16.23 -8.85 -1.97
N GLY A 108 -16.53 -8.30 -3.17
CA GLY A 108 -17.87 -8.37 -3.76
C GLY A 108 -18.96 -7.95 -2.76
N ASP A 109 -19.97 -8.78 -2.61
CA ASP A 109 -21.14 -8.53 -1.73
C ASP A 109 -20.79 -8.48 -0.23
N PHE A 110 -19.57 -8.83 0.17
CA PHE A 110 -19.12 -8.66 1.54
C PHE A 110 -18.63 -7.24 1.85
N THR A 111 -18.38 -6.45 0.84
CA THR A 111 -17.97 -5.05 1.01
C THR A 111 -19.01 -4.27 1.81
N GLY A 112 -18.54 -3.54 2.84
CA GLY A 112 -19.40 -2.78 3.75
C GLY A 112 -20.03 -3.59 4.88
N LYS A 113 -19.82 -4.91 4.94
CA LYS A 113 -20.38 -5.77 5.99
C LYS A 113 -19.44 -5.92 7.19
N PHE A 114 -20.02 -6.21 8.34
CA PHE A 114 -19.29 -6.46 9.58
C PHE A 114 -18.56 -7.80 9.50
N ILE A 115 -17.24 -7.80 9.54
CA ILE A 115 -16.38 -8.98 9.32
C ILE A 115 -16.74 -10.16 10.23
N PRO A 116 -16.98 -9.99 11.55
CA PRO A 116 -17.32 -11.11 12.41
C PRO A 116 -18.63 -11.83 12.06
N SER A 117 -19.54 -11.19 11.31
CA SER A 117 -20.81 -11.78 10.87
C SER A 117 -20.69 -12.57 9.56
N LEU A 118 -19.54 -12.51 8.87
CA LEU A 118 -19.35 -13.15 7.58
C LEU A 118 -19.08 -14.67 7.74
N PRO A 119 -19.54 -15.50 6.78
CA PRO A 119 -19.23 -16.92 6.77
C PRO A 119 -17.71 -17.14 6.65
N LYS A 120 -17.20 -18.07 7.45
CA LYS A 120 -15.77 -18.40 7.49
C LYS A 120 -15.34 -19.36 6.39
N ASP A 121 -16.26 -20.24 5.97
CA ASP A 121 -15.98 -21.24 4.93
C ASP A 121 -16.09 -20.59 3.55
N PRO A 122 -15.02 -20.60 2.72
CA PRO A 122 -15.07 -20.04 1.37
C PRO A 122 -16.15 -20.59 0.45
N LYS A 123 -16.65 -21.80 0.69
CA LYS A 123 -17.75 -22.38 -0.10
C LYS A 123 -19.08 -21.63 0.07
N ASP A 124 -19.22 -20.90 1.19
CA ASP A 124 -20.42 -20.13 1.52
C ASP A 124 -20.27 -18.64 1.09
N TRP A 125 -19.20 -18.31 0.36
CA TRP A 125 -18.95 -16.95 -0.09
C TRP A 125 -19.65 -16.64 -1.41
N PRO A 126 -20.01 -15.37 -1.65
CA PRO A 126 -20.53 -14.96 -2.94
C PRO A 126 -19.53 -15.21 -4.09
N ASP A 127 -20.08 -15.55 -5.26
CA ASP A 127 -19.27 -15.85 -6.46
C ASP A 127 -18.46 -14.63 -6.96
N ASN A 128 -18.86 -13.42 -6.57
CA ASN A 128 -18.18 -12.17 -6.95
C ASN A 128 -17.02 -11.77 -6.03
N VAL A 129 -16.65 -12.60 -5.06
CA VAL A 129 -15.42 -12.40 -4.28
C VAL A 129 -14.21 -12.78 -5.13
N GLU A 130 -13.25 -11.89 -5.23
CA GLU A 130 -12.02 -12.14 -6.00
C GLU A 130 -11.30 -13.40 -5.52
N THR A 131 -10.91 -14.28 -6.43
CA THR A 131 -10.17 -15.51 -6.11
C THR A 131 -8.72 -15.24 -5.72
N LEU A 132 -8.11 -16.15 -4.97
CA LEU A 132 -6.70 -16.05 -4.59
C LEU A 132 -5.79 -16.15 -5.82
N GLU A 133 -6.19 -16.90 -6.86
CA GLU A 133 -5.46 -17.03 -8.13
C GLU A 133 -5.41 -15.68 -8.85
N ARG A 134 -6.52 -14.96 -8.93
CA ARG A 134 -6.56 -13.61 -9.53
C ARG A 134 -5.69 -12.63 -8.74
N MET A 135 -5.72 -12.69 -7.42
CA MET A 135 -4.84 -11.88 -6.58
C MET A 135 -3.35 -12.16 -6.82
N LYS A 136 -2.96 -13.45 -6.89
CA LYS A 136 -1.58 -13.83 -7.20
C LYS A 136 -1.16 -13.38 -8.60
N SER A 137 -2.06 -13.45 -9.57
CA SER A 137 -1.81 -12.95 -10.93
C SER A 137 -1.55 -11.43 -10.92
N ARG A 138 -2.38 -10.64 -10.20
CA ARG A 138 -2.14 -9.20 -10.04
C ARG A 138 -0.81 -8.91 -9.33
N ALA A 139 -0.50 -9.66 -8.28
CA ALA A 139 0.76 -9.55 -7.56
C ALA A 139 1.98 -9.85 -8.46
N GLN A 140 1.90 -10.90 -9.29
CA GLN A 140 2.94 -11.22 -10.26
C GLN A 140 3.10 -10.10 -11.30
N ASN A 141 1.99 -9.58 -11.83
CA ASN A 141 2.00 -8.48 -12.78
C ASN A 141 2.62 -7.22 -12.17
N PHE A 142 2.32 -6.92 -10.90
CA PHE A 142 2.91 -5.81 -10.18
C PHE A 142 4.44 -5.94 -10.06
N LEU A 143 4.94 -7.11 -9.63
CA LEU A 143 6.38 -7.35 -9.52
C LEU A 143 7.09 -7.28 -10.89
N THR A 144 6.44 -7.78 -11.94
CA THR A 144 6.95 -7.69 -13.31
C THR A 144 6.98 -6.24 -13.80
N TRP A 145 5.90 -5.49 -13.56
CA TRP A 145 5.82 -4.08 -13.91
C TRP A 145 6.92 -3.25 -13.23
N LEU A 146 7.17 -3.46 -11.93
CA LEU A 146 8.26 -2.78 -11.24
C LEU A 146 9.62 -3.03 -11.90
N LYS A 147 9.90 -4.29 -12.29
CA LYS A 147 11.18 -4.66 -12.93
C LYS A 147 11.39 -4.01 -14.28
N VAL A 148 10.32 -3.80 -15.02
CA VAL A 148 10.37 -3.19 -16.35
C VAL A 148 10.42 -1.66 -16.26
N ALA A 149 9.57 -1.06 -15.40
CA ALA A 149 9.43 0.39 -15.32
C ALA A 149 10.56 1.06 -14.52
N TYR A 150 11.09 0.37 -13.51
CA TYR A 150 12.02 0.97 -12.53
C TYR A 150 13.25 0.10 -12.25
N PRO A 151 14.03 -0.29 -13.28
CA PRO A 151 15.24 -1.11 -13.08
C PRO A 151 16.22 -0.36 -12.15
N ASP A 152 16.82 -1.11 -11.23
CA ASP A 152 17.84 -0.65 -10.28
C ASP A 152 17.42 0.51 -9.35
N LYS A 153 16.12 0.66 -9.11
CA LYS A 153 15.56 1.70 -8.24
C LYS A 153 15.23 1.18 -6.84
N THR A 154 15.23 2.11 -5.88
CA THR A 154 14.65 1.91 -4.56
C THR A 154 13.21 2.45 -4.58
N ILE A 155 12.25 1.59 -4.32
CA ILE A 155 10.82 1.87 -4.44
C ILE A 155 10.16 1.71 -3.07
N LEU A 156 9.28 2.62 -2.70
CA LEU A 156 8.34 2.44 -1.60
C LEU A 156 6.94 2.27 -2.19
N ALA A 157 6.30 1.13 -1.90
CA ALA A 157 4.97 0.83 -2.42
C ALA A 157 3.98 0.59 -1.28
N VAL A 158 2.87 1.33 -1.28
CA VAL A 158 1.80 1.20 -0.28
C VAL A 158 0.63 0.43 -0.87
N GLY A 159 0.34 -0.72 -0.27
CA GLY A 159 -0.79 -1.57 -0.61
C GLY A 159 -1.65 -1.91 0.62
N HIS A 160 -2.23 -3.11 0.61
CA HIS A 160 -3.24 -3.53 1.59
C HIS A 160 -2.90 -4.90 2.19
N GLY A 161 -3.74 -5.34 3.15
CA GLY A 161 -3.45 -6.54 3.93
C GLY A 161 -3.32 -7.82 3.09
N ILE A 162 -4.30 -8.10 2.23
CA ILE A 162 -4.33 -9.37 1.49
C ILE A 162 -3.47 -9.31 0.22
N ILE A 163 -3.49 -8.19 -0.51
CA ILE A 163 -2.63 -8.07 -1.71
C ILE A 163 -1.14 -8.07 -1.34
N ASN A 164 -0.73 -7.43 -0.25
CA ASN A 164 0.67 -7.48 0.20
C ASN A 164 1.08 -8.91 0.61
N LYS A 165 0.14 -9.69 1.15
CA LYS A 165 0.35 -11.12 1.42
C LYS A 165 0.51 -11.92 0.12
N ALA A 166 -0.27 -11.61 -0.92
CA ALA A 166 -0.14 -12.22 -2.24
C ALA A 166 1.19 -11.87 -2.91
N ILE A 167 1.64 -10.62 -2.84
CA ILE A 167 2.94 -10.16 -3.35
C ILE A 167 4.08 -10.96 -2.70
N GLN A 168 4.06 -11.09 -1.38
CA GLN A 168 5.06 -11.87 -0.65
C GLN A 168 4.98 -13.36 -0.97
N SER A 169 3.78 -13.91 -1.13
CA SER A 169 3.56 -15.32 -1.55
C SER A 169 4.23 -15.61 -2.90
N VAL A 170 4.05 -14.72 -3.87
CA VAL A 170 4.69 -14.81 -5.19
C VAL A 170 6.22 -14.66 -5.08
N TYR A 171 6.66 -13.65 -4.35
CA TYR A 171 8.10 -13.35 -4.18
C TYR A 171 8.85 -14.50 -3.52
N TYR A 172 8.34 -15.03 -2.39
CA TYR A 172 8.98 -16.13 -1.66
C TYR A 172 8.66 -17.52 -2.23
N LYS A 173 7.80 -17.63 -3.24
CA LYS A 173 7.29 -18.89 -3.79
C LYS A 173 6.67 -19.79 -2.71
N ARG A 174 5.89 -19.20 -1.82
CA ARG A 174 5.20 -19.87 -0.69
C ARG A 174 3.69 -19.74 -0.83
N GLN A 175 2.96 -20.62 -0.19
CA GLN A 175 1.50 -20.51 -0.14
C GLN A 175 1.09 -19.29 0.72
N MET A 176 -0.05 -18.66 0.38
CA MET A 176 -0.51 -17.47 1.09
C MET A 176 -0.79 -17.71 2.58
N ASN A 177 -1.21 -18.90 2.98
CA ASN A 177 -1.42 -19.27 4.38
C ASN A 177 -0.11 -19.36 5.19
N GLN A 178 1.04 -19.50 4.53
CA GLN A 178 2.38 -19.50 5.13
C GLN A 178 2.99 -18.10 5.25
N ILE A 179 2.32 -17.08 4.70
CA ILE A 179 2.76 -15.69 4.79
C ILE A 179 1.96 -15.00 5.90
N GLU A 180 2.66 -14.42 6.85
CA GLU A 180 2.05 -13.63 7.90
C GLU A 180 1.43 -12.34 7.32
N LYS A 181 0.25 -11.97 7.81
CA LYS A 181 -0.40 -10.71 7.41
C LYS A 181 0.33 -9.53 8.05
N MET A 182 0.64 -8.52 7.27
CA MET A 182 1.25 -7.29 7.75
C MET A 182 0.27 -6.53 8.67
N ALA A 183 0.77 -5.95 9.76
CA ALA A 183 0.04 -4.96 10.54
C ALA A 183 -0.15 -3.64 9.76
N ASN A 184 -1.04 -2.77 10.21
CA ASN A 184 -1.20 -1.44 9.61
C ASN A 184 0.13 -0.66 9.70
N ALA A 185 0.50 0.01 8.64
CA ALA A 185 1.76 0.75 8.48
C ALA A 185 3.04 -0.10 8.67
N GLU A 186 2.94 -1.43 8.69
CA GLU A 186 4.12 -2.29 8.70
C GLU A 186 4.88 -2.17 7.37
N VAL A 187 6.21 -2.18 7.45
CA VAL A 187 7.13 -2.12 6.31
C VAL A 187 7.89 -3.43 6.20
N ARG A 188 7.92 -4.04 5.02
CA ARG A 188 8.77 -5.19 4.69
C ARG A 188 9.64 -4.87 3.50
N VAL A 189 10.87 -5.40 3.52
CA VAL A 189 11.85 -5.17 2.43
C VAL A 189 11.94 -6.41 1.56
N LEU A 190 11.79 -6.21 0.26
CA LEU A 190 12.00 -7.25 -0.76
C LEU A 190 13.10 -6.78 -1.72
N ILE A 191 13.92 -7.72 -2.18
CA ILE A 191 14.98 -7.46 -3.19
C ILE A 191 14.61 -8.22 -4.46
N LEU A 192 14.30 -7.48 -5.53
CA LEU A 192 13.75 -8.03 -6.78
C LEU A 192 14.80 -8.12 -7.88
#